data_3687efd5026cca21f03db7a85808d6ec
#
_entry.id   3687efd5026cca21f03db7a85808d6ec
#
_cell.length_a   1.000
_cell.length_b   1.000
_cell.length_c   1.000
_cell.angle_alpha   90.00
_cell.angle_beta   90.00
_cell.angle_gamma   90.00
#
_symmetry.space_group_name_H-M   'P 1'
#
loop_
_entity.id
_entity.type
_entity.pdbx_description
1 polymer ?
#
loop_
_entity_poly.entity_id
_entity_poly.type
_entity_poly.pdbx_seq_one_letter_code
_entity_poly.pdbx_strand_id
1 'polypeptide(L)'
;MILGSMSPDFEYFLALEPRQTIGHTFKGLLVEAIPLSIIILVLVHLCIQSFAAHLPSIAQLDWRAYKRIKLMDLRSYRSWIIFLLSVVVGFYSHLFVDAFTHESGYFVQRHQTLQNEYGVAIPLYQLLQYLFSLFGMMVEFVLLMWMLFKTPISTGVVNVKRTSWFAKIKYWSIVLIVAVGIVAAKLAMTTSTNTLGILVVAPISGVLAGIIVASLFGRGEMRIQRK
;
A
#
# COMPACT_ATOMS: atom_id res chain seq x y z
N MET A 1 10.24 -5.76 1.21
CA MET A 1 10.38 -5.50 -0.24
C MET A 1 9.20 -4.67 -0.78
N ILE A 2 7.93 -4.99 -0.51
CA ILE A 2 6.77 -4.22 -1.00
C ILE A 2 6.89 -2.72 -0.66
N LEU A 3 7.12 -2.37 0.62
CA LEU A 3 7.33 -0.96 0.99
C LEU A 3 8.48 -0.30 0.23
N GLY A 4 9.57 -1.06 0.01
CA GLY A 4 10.71 -0.54 -0.74
C GLY A 4 10.38 -0.30 -2.22
N SER A 5 9.62 -1.20 -2.85
CA SER A 5 9.22 -1.00 -4.25
C SER A 5 8.19 0.10 -4.46
N MET A 6 7.45 0.49 -3.42
CA MET A 6 6.55 1.66 -3.46
C MET A 6 7.25 2.96 -3.08
N SER A 7 8.42 2.89 -2.48
CA SER A 7 9.03 4.05 -1.81
C SER A 7 9.51 5.16 -2.75
N PRO A 8 9.91 4.92 -4.02
CA PRO A 8 10.20 6.01 -4.96
C PRO A 8 8.99 6.92 -5.22
N ASP A 9 7.77 6.37 -5.11
CA ASP A 9 6.52 7.06 -5.38
C ASP A 9 5.85 7.65 -4.12
N PHE A 10 6.50 7.62 -2.96
CA PHE A 10 5.92 8.17 -1.73
C PHE A 10 5.59 9.66 -1.85
N GLU A 11 6.35 10.41 -2.65
CA GLU A 11 6.05 11.80 -2.97
C GLU A 11 4.63 11.97 -3.52
N TYR A 12 4.16 11.05 -4.37
CA TYR A 12 2.81 11.12 -4.95
C TYR A 12 1.73 11.05 -3.88
N PHE A 13 1.90 10.12 -2.94
CA PHE A 13 0.92 9.91 -1.86
C PHE A 13 0.91 11.08 -0.88
N LEU A 14 2.06 11.73 -0.64
CA LEU A 14 2.15 12.93 0.21
C LEU A 14 1.61 14.18 -0.50
N ALA A 15 1.90 14.32 -1.81
CA ALA A 15 1.42 15.44 -2.61
C ALA A 15 -0.05 15.29 -3.02
N LEU A 16 -0.64 14.08 -2.89
CA LEU A 16 -1.99 13.73 -3.36
C LEU A 16 -2.15 13.90 -4.89
N GLU A 17 -1.06 13.80 -5.62
CA GLU A 17 -1.00 13.91 -7.09
C GLU A 17 0.32 13.33 -7.61
N PRO A 18 0.39 12.89 -8.87
CA PRO A 18 1.64 12.45 -9.48
C PRO A 18 2.63 13.60 -9.58
N ARG A 19 3.51 13.72 -8.61
CA ARG A 19 4.55 14.74 -8.54
C ARG A 19 5.86 14.09 -8.13
N GLN A 20 6.85 14.16 -9.00
CA GLN A 20 8.17 13.58 -8.78
C GLN A 20 9.20 14.70 -8.61
N THR A 21 9.99 14.62 -7.54
CA THR A 21 11.09 15.56 -7.28
C THR A 21 12.40 14.81 -7.05
N ILE A 22 12.59 14.19 -5.90
CA ILE A 22 13.82 13.47 -5.54
C ILE A 22 13.61 11.97 -5.34
N GLY A 23 12.36 11.49 -5.26
CA GLY A 23 12.01 10.12 -4.89
C GLY A 23 12.80 9.05 -5.66
N HIS A 24 13.04 9.24 -6.97
CA HIS A 24 13.78 8.32 -7.84
C HIS A 24 15.29 8.52 -7.84
N THR A 25 15.86 9.19 -6.84
CA THR A 25 17.29 9.45 -6.72
C THR A 25 17.90 8.76 -5.51
N PHE A 26 19.22 8.58 -5.50
CA PHE A 26 19.93 8.08 -4.31
C PHE A 26 19.69 8.97 -3.08
N LYS A 27 19.58 10.30 -3.27
CA LYS A 27 19.22 11.22 -2.20
C LYS A 27 17.82 10.93 -1.69
N GLY A 28 16.85 10.66 -2.58
CA GLY A 28 15.49 10.27 -2.22
C GLY A 28 15.45 8.98 -1.42
N LEU A 29 16.28 7.98 -1.74
CA LEU A 29 16.39 6.77 -0.95
C LEU A 29 16.71 7.07 0.53
N LEU A 30 17.68 7.95 0.79
CA LEU A 30 18.16 8.23 2.15
C LEU A 30 17.25 9.19 2.92
N VAL A 31 16.73 10.23 2.25
CA VAL A 31 16.02 11.34 2.91
C VAL A 31 14.51 11.10 2.94
N GLU A 32 14.00 10.30 2.03
CA GLU A 32 12.55 10.07 1.87
C GLU A 32 12.16 8.61 2.00
N ALA A 33 12.66 7.72 1.16
CA ALA A 33 12.23 6.32 1.10
C ALA A 33 12.47 5.57 2.43
N ILE A 34 13.66 5.66 3.01
CA ILE A 34 13.98 5.00 4.28
C ILE A 34 13.19 5.61 5.44
N PRO A 35 13.19 6.94 5.69
CA PRO A 35 12.43 7.53 6.79
C PRO A 35 10.93 7.27 6.71
N LEU A 36 10.32 7.43 5.54
CA LEU A 36 8.89 7.17 5.36
C LEU A 36 8.55 5.69 5.51
N SER A 37 9.41 4.78 5.02
CA SER A 37 9.23 3.34 5.25
C SER A 37 9.25 2.99 6.75
N ILE A 38 10.10 3.64 7.55
CA ILE A 38 10.11 3.46 9.01
C ILE A 38 8.81 3.99 9.63
N ILE A 39 8.35 5.17 9.22
CA ILE A 39 7.09 5.74 9.69
C ILE A 39 5.92 4.81 9.34
N ILE A 40 5.85 4.32 8.11
CA ILE A 40 4.80 3.39 7.67
C ILE A 40 4.88 2.07 8.45
N LEU A 41 6.08 1.54 8.72
CA LEU A 41 6.26 0.35 9.56
C LEU A 41 5.64 0.56 10.96
N VAL A 42 5.89 1.70 11.60
CA VAL A 42 5.30 2.04 12.90
C VAL A 42 3.78 2.16 12.79
N LEU A 43 3.27 2.86 11.78
CA LEU A 43 1.82 2.97 11.55
C LEU A 43 1.16 1.61 11.31
N VAL A 44 1.80 0.73 10.55
CA VAL A 44 1.33 -0.66 10.38
C VAL A 44 1.28 -1.38 11.73
N HIS A 45 2.30 -1.26 12.58
CA HIS A 45 2.31 -1.87 13.91
C HIS A 45 1.14 -1.39 14.77
N LEU A 46 0.77 -0.11 14.67
CA LEU A 46 -0.33 0.49 15.44
C LEU A 46 -1.71 0.10 14.90
N CYS A 47 -1.85 -0.04 13.58
CA CYS A 47 -3.15 -0.10 12.91
C CYS A 47 -3.56 -1.50 12.44
N ILE A 48 -2.60 -2.40 12.13
CA ILE A 48 -2.88 -3.65 11.42
C ILE A 48 -3.85 -4.59 12.17
N GLN A 49 -3.80 -4.65 13.49
CA GLN A 49 -4.69 -5.49 14.29
C GLN A 49 -6.12 -4.95 14.25
N SER A 50 -6.28 -3.64 14.41
CA SER A 50 -7.58 -2.98 14.28
C SER A 50 -8.15 -3.14 12.87
N PHE A 51 -7.35 -2.89 11.85
CA PHE A 51 -7.73 -3.10 10.45
C PHE A 51 -8.23 -4.53 10.20
N ALA A 52 -7.43 -5.54 10.57
CA ALA A 52 -7.80 -6.94 10.38
C ALA A 52 -9.10 -7.31 11.10
N ALA A 53 -9.31 -6.80 12.34
CA ALA A 53 -10.51 -7.05 13.12
C ALA A 53 -11.78 -6.44 12.49
N HIS A 54 -11.63 -5.38 11.69
CA HIS A 54 -12.74 -4.69 11.02
C HIS A 54 -12.96 -5.13 9.56
N LEU A 55 -12.17 -6.08 9.04
CA LEU A 55 -12.43 -6.69 7.73
C LEU A 55 -13.81 -7.38 7.71
N PRO A 56 -14.43 -7.53 6.52
CA PRO A 56 -15.66 -8.29 6.38
C PRO A 56 -15.54 -9.70 6.93
N SER A 57 -16.60 -10.19 7.59
CA SER A 57 -16.61 -11.57 8.13
C SER A 57 -16.87 -12.64 7.07
N ILE A 58 -17.02 -12.24 5.79
CA ILE A 58 -17.19 -13.16 4.67
C ILE A 58 -15.99 -14.12 4.62
N ALA A 59 -16.26 -15.40 4.52
CA ALA A 59 -15.24 -16.48 4.57
C ALA A 59 -14.25 -16.35 5.76
N GLN A 60 -14.66 -15.67 6.84
CA GLN A 60 -13.87 -15.39 8.04
C GLN A 60 -12.57 -14.60 7.73
N LEU A 61 -12.60 -13.66 6.77
CA LEU A 61 -11.43 -12.87 6.40
C LEU A 61 -10.84 -12.10 7.57
N ASP A 62 -11.70 -11.52 8.44
CA ASP A 62 -11.31 -10.85 9.67
C ASP A 62 -10.46 -11.75 10.59
N TRP A 63 -10.92 -12.98 10.84
CA TRP A 63 -10.19 -13.96 11.64
C TRP A 63 -8.89 -14.41 10.99
N ARG A 64 -8.96 -14.75 9.71
CA ARG A 64 -7.79 -15.23 8.94
C ARG A 64 -6.68 -14.18 8.88
N ALA A 65 -7.03 -12.93 8.60
CA ALA A 65 -6.10 -11.82 8.60
C ALA A 65 -5.51 -11.59 10.00
N TYR A 66 -6.35 -11.48 11.03
CA TYR A 66 -5.92 -11.25 12.40
C TYR A 66 -4.95 -12.34 12.90
N LYS A 67 -5.24 -13.61 12.61
CA LYS A 67 -4.40 -14.76 12.99
C LYS A 67 -3.05 -14.77 12.27
N ARG A 68 -2.98 -14.19 11.08
CA ARG A 68 -1.75 -14.13 10.25
C ARG A 68 -0.81 -13.00 10.63
N ILE A 69 -1.27 -12.01 11.37
CA ILE A 69 -0.44 -10.88 11.75
C ILE A 69 0.76 -11.37 12.56
N LYS A 70 1.94 -11.15 11.99
CA LYS A 70 3.22 -11.30 12.66
C LYS A 70 3.94 -9.96 12.55
N LEU A 71 3.97 -9.23 13.65
CA LEU A 71 4.68 -7.96 13.70
C LEU A 71 6.19 -8.20 13.74
N MET A 72 6.94 -7.29 13.14
CA MET A 72 8.38 -7.27 13.21
C MET A 72 8.81 -6.98 14.66
N ASP A 73 9.81 -7.68 15.15
CA ASP A 73 10.42 -7.36 16.45
C ASP A 73 11.27 -6.09 16.32
N LEU A 74 10.74 -4.99 16.84
CA LEU A 74 11.41 -3.68 16.81
C LEU A 74 12.62 -3.58 17.74
N ARG A 75 12.83 -4.56 18.63
CA ARG A 75 13.99 -4.61 19.53
C ARG A 75 15.15 -5.36 18.91
N SER A 76 14.92 -6.15 17.87
CA SER A 76 15.94 -6.97 17.22
C SER A 76 16.69 -6.18 16.14
N TYR A 77 18.00 -5.97 16.32
CA TYR A 77 18.86 -5.34 15.31
C TYR A 77 18.85 -6.13 13.98
N ARG A 78 18.75 -7.46 14.05
CA ARG A 78 18.65 -8.32 12.87
C ARG A 78 17.40 -8.00 12.05
N SER A 79 16.27 -7.78 12.71
CA SER A 79 15.02 -7.40 12.05
C SER A 79 15.17 -6.05 11.33
N TRP A 80 15.86 -5.09 11.95
CA TRP A 80 16.13 -3.80 11.31
C TRP A 80 17.03 -3.91 10.09
N ILE A 81 18.10 -4.71 10.18
CA ILE A 81 18.99 -4.94 9.01
C ILE A 81 18.18 -5.54 7.85
N ILE A 82 17.38 -6.60 8.11
CA ILE A 82 16.56 -7.23 7.08
C ILE A 82 15.54 -6.24 6.51
N PHE A 83 14.91 -5.42 7.35
CA PHE A 83 13.96 -4.42 6.92
C PHE A 83 14.62 -3.39 6.00
N LEU A 84 15.73 -2.78 6.42
CA LEU A 84 16.45 -1.77 5.63
C LEU A 84 16.96 -2.34 4.31
N LEU A 85 17.58 -3.53 4.34
CA LEU A 85 18.00 -4.21 3.10
C LEU A 85 16.79 -4.48 2.17
N SER A 86 15.65 -4.89 2.73
CA SER A 86 14.43 -5.10 1.94
C SER A 86 13.88 -3.81 1.34
N VAL A 87 14.02 -2.66 2.03
CA VAL A 87 13.65 -1.35 1.48
C VAL A 87 14.59 -0.99 0.32
N VAL A 88 15.91 -1.12 0.51
CA VAL A 88 16.90 -0.79 -0.52
C VAL A 88 16.72 -1.67 -1.77
N VAL A 89 16.58 -2.99 -1.58
CA VAL A 89 16.35 -3.91 -2.71
C VAL A 89 15.04 -3.60 -3.43
N GLY A 90 13.97 -3.32 -2.68
CA GLY A 90 12.68 -2.93 -3.27
C GLY A 90 12.79 -1.62 -4.05
N PHE A 91 13.45 -0.60 -3.50
CA PHE A 91 13.69 0.68 -4.15
C PHE A 91 14.40 0.51 -5.51
N TYR A 92 15.52 -0.19 -5.53
CA TYR A 92 16.26 -0.40 -6.79
C TYR A 92 15.53 -1.32 -7.77
N SER A 93 14.72 -2.28 -7.28
CA SER A 93 13.88 -3.10 -8.17
C SER A 93 12.82 -2.26 -8.88
N HIS A 94 12.23 -1.26 -8.20
CA HIS A 94 11.30 -0.30 -8.82
C HIS A 94 12.02 0.53 -9.89
N LEU A 95 13.14 1.18 -9.54
CA LEU A 95 13.91 1.97 -10.50
C LEU A 95 14.36 1.16 -11.72
N PHE A 96 14.67 -0.12 -11.53
CA PHE A 96 15.04 -1.00 -12.62
C PHE A 96 13.87 -1.24 -13.59
N VAL A 97 12.66 -1.45 -13.08
CA VAL A 97 11.46 -1.59 -13.91
C VAL A 97 11.15 -0.27 -14.63
N ASP A 98 11.23 0.86 -13.93
CA ASP A 98 10.99 2.18 -14.49
C ASP A 98 11.94 2.52 -15.64
N ALA A 99 13.17 2.02 -15.59
CA ALA A 99 14.12 2.21 -16.68
C ALA A 99 13.62 1.66 -18.02
N PHE A 100 12.64 0.75 -18.04
CA PHE A 100 12.01 0.18 -19.24
C PHE A 100 10.59 0.70 -19.51
N THR A 101 9.95 1.33 -18.54
CA THR A 101 8.51 1.60 -18.55
C THR A 101 8.14 3.08 -18.46
N HIS A 102 9.11 3.96 -18.28
CA HIS A 102 8.90 5.40 -18.24
C HIS A 102 9.61 6.10 -19.39
N GLU A 103 9.03 7.18 -19.91
CA GLU A 103 9.59 7.98 -21.01
C GLU A 103 11.03 8.42 -20.73
N SER A 104 11.33 8.84 -19.51
CA SER A 104 12.69 9.23 -19.05
C SER A 104 13.59 8.04 -18.71
N GLY A 105 13.09 6.80 -18.85
CA GLY A 105 13.81 5.59 -18.46
C GLY A 105 15.07 5.35 -19.30
N TYR A 106 16.13 4.85 -18.64
CA TYR A 106 17.43 4.65 -19.26
C TYR A 106 17.40 3.83 -20.57
N PHE A 107 16.63 2.74 -20.58
CA PHE A 107 16.50 1.88 -21.75
C PHE A 107 15.55 2.46 -22.79
N VAL A 108 14.48 3.14 -22.36
CA VAL A 108 13.52 3.78 -23.27
C VAL A 108 14.22 4.85 -24.09
N GLN A 109 15.06 5.67 -23.48
CA GLN A 109 15.80 6.74 -24.16
C GLN A 109 16.83 6.21 -25.19
N ARG A 110 17.26 4.94 -25.08
CA ARG A 110 18.31 4.33 -25.92
C ARG A 110 17.77 3.34 -26.96
N HIS A 111 16.55 2.88 -26.82
CA HIS A 111 15.97 1.87 -27.68
C HIS A 111 14.69 2.36 -28.32
N GLN A 112 14.78 2.73 -29.61
CA GLN A 112 13.63 3.20 -30.38
C GLN A 112 12.46 2.21 -30.40
N THR A 113 12.73 0.90 -30.32
CA THR A 113 11.72 -0.14 -30.20
C THR A 113 10.76 0.10 -29.03
N LEU A 114 11.26 0.58 -27.87
CA LEU A 114 10.40 0.88 -26.72
C LEU A 114 9.55 2.13 -26.91
N GLN A 115 9.98 3.05 -27.75
CA GLN A 115 9.29 4.32 -28.07
C GLN A 115 8.23 4.14 -29.18
N ASN A 116 8.32 3.06 -29.98
CA ASN A 116 7.41 2.83 -31.08
C ASN A 116 6.04 2.32 -30.60
N GLU A 117 5.01 2.62 -31.39
CA GLU A 117 3.65 2.11 -31.21
C GLU A 117 3.49 0.81 -32.04
N TYR A 118 2.91 -0.23 -31.42
CA TYR A 118 2.69 -1.54 -32.04
C TYR A 118 1.19 -1.90 -32.01
N GLY A 119 0.44 -1.42 -32.99
CA GLY A 119 -0.99 -1.75 -33.15
C GLY A 119 -1.93 -1.16 -32.09
N VAL A 120 -1.39 -0.45 -31.10
CA VAL A 120 -2.10 0.31 -30.09
C VAL A 120 -1.53 1.72 -30.11
N ALA A 121 -2.38 2.76 -30.01
CA ALA A 121 -1.97 4.17 -30.10
C ALA A 121 -1.23 4.65 -28.83
N ILE A 122 -0.38 3.80 -28.27
CA ILE A 122 0.52 4.11 -27.15
C ILE A 122 1.89 3.44 -27.38
N PRO A 123 3.00 4.08 -26.93
CA PRO A 123 4.33 3.52 -27.03
C PRO A 123 4.47 2.21 -26.23
N LEU A 124 5.38 1.33 -26.68
CA LEU A 124 5.60 0.03 -26.04
C LEU A 124 5.99 0.17 -24.56
N TYR A 125 6.80 1.15 -24.17
CA TYR A 125 7.16 1.36 -22.77
C TYR A 125 5.94 1.62 -21.89
N GLN A 126 4.98 2.39 -22.38
CA GLN A 126 3.75 2.70 -21.63
C GLN A 126 2.83 1.47 -21.56
N LEU A 127 2.74 0.68 -22.62
CA LEU A 127 2.04 -0.60 -22.60
C LEU A 127 2.65 -1.55 -21.57
N LEU A 128 4.00 -1.64 -21.52
CA LEU A 128 4.71 -2.44 -20.52
C LEU A 128 4.43 -1.95 -19.10
N GLN A 129 4.36 -0.64 -18.88
CA GLN A 129 4.01 -0.04 -17.58
C GLN A 129 2.63 -0.54 -17.11
N TYR A 130 1.63 -0.47 -17.96
CA TYR A 130 0.28 -0.94 -17.61
C TYR A 130 0.23 -2.45 -17.37
N LEU A 131 0.88 -3.23 -18.24
CA LEU A 131 0.92 -4.69 -18.10
C LEU A 131 1.64 -5.14 -16.82
N PHE A 132 2.80 -4.56 -16.50
CA PHE A 132 3.53 -4.90 -15.28
C PHE A 132 2.78 -4.47 -14.03
N SER A 133 2.12 -3.31 -14.05
CA SER A 133 1.28 -2.85 -12.93
C SER A 133 0.10 -3.79 -12.70
N LEU A 134 -0.63 -4.15 -13.76
CA LEU A 134 -1.76 -5.07 -13.68
C LEU A 134 -1.32 -6.46 -13.23
N PHE A 135 -0.23 -6.98 -13.82
CA PHE A 135 0.33 -8.28 -13.45
C PHE A 135 0.81 -8.30 -11.99
N GLY A 136 1.54 -7.27 -11.54
CA GLY A 136 1.99 -7.14 -10.17
C GLY A 136 0.83 -7.13 -9.18
N MET A 137 -0.19 -6.30 -9.42
CA MET A 137 -1.40 -6.27 -8.58
C MET A 137 -2.13 -7.62 -8.55
N MET A 138 -2.23 -8.31 -9.69
CA MET A 138 -2.85 -9.63 -9.76
C MET A 138 -2.07 -10.66 -8.94
N VAL A 139 -0.75 -10.71 -9.10
CA VAL A 139 0.12 -11.62 -8.33
C VAL A 139 0.01 -11.33 -6.83
N GLU A 140 0.06 -10.07 -6.43
CA GLU A 140 -0.04 -9.66 -5.03
C GLU A 140 -1.40 -10.05 -4.44
N PHE A 141 -2.50 -9.81 -5.17
CA PHE A 141 -3.84 -10.20 -4.77
C PHE A 141 -3.97 -11.72 -4.61
N VAL A 142 -3.50 -12.50 -5.59
CA VAL A 142 -3.54 -13.98 -5.55
C VAL A 142 -2.74 -14.51 -4.37
N LEU A 143 -1.52 -14.00 -4.15
CA LEU A 143 -0.69 -14.40 -3.01
C LEU A 143 -1.35 -14.07 -1.67
N LEU A 144 -1.94 -12.87 -1.54
CA LEU A 144 -2.66 -12.46 -0.34
C LEU A 144 -3.84 -13.39 -0.07
N MET A 145 -4.69 -13.63 -1.08
CA MET A 145 -5.82 -14.54 -0.95
C MET A 145 -5.37 -15.97 -0.60
N TRP A 146 -4.37 -16.49 -1.31
CA TRP A 146 -3.82 -17.80 -1.00
C TRP A 146 -3.32 -17.89 0.45
N MET A 147 -2.57 -16.89 0.92
CA MET A 147 -2.11 -16.84 2.31
C MET A 147 -3.27 -16.79 3.31
N LEU A 148 -4.30 -16.01 3.05
CA LEU A 148 -5.47 -15.90 3.92
C LEU A 148 -6.26 -17.21 3.95
N PHE A 149 -6.54 -17.81 2.79
CA PHE A 149 -7.30 -19.05 2.70
C PHE A 149 -6.54 -20.27 3.22
N LYS A 150 -5.22 -20.26 3.22
CA LYS A 150 -4.39 -21.30 3.86
C LYS A 150 -4.48 -21.23 5.40
N THR A 151 -4.99 -20.15 5.98
CA THR A 151 -5.18 -20.04 7.42
C THR A 151 -6.43 -20.83 7.84
N PRO A 152 -6.33 -21.76 8.81
CA PRO A 152 -7.48 -22.60 9.21
C PRO A 152 -8.63 -21.75 9.76
N ILE A 153 -9.84 -22.21 9.45
CA ILE A 153 -11.08 -21.63 9.94
C ILE A 153 -11.16 -21.79 11.47
N SER A 154 -11.78 -20.84 12.16
CA SER A 154 -12.12 -21.00 13.58
C SER A 154 -13.27 -22.01 13.72
N THR A 155 -12.97 -23.19 14.27
CA THR A 155 -13.94 -24.30 14.44
C THR A 155 -14.80 -24.19 15.70
N GLY A 156 -14.97 -22.98 16.26
CA GLY A 156 -15.84 -22.78 17.43
C GLY A 156 -15.29 -23.20 18.80
N VAL A 157 -14.19 -23.99 18.81
CA VAL A 157 -13.55 -24.46 20.07
C VAL A 157 -12.81 -23.31 20.77
N VAL A 158 -12.43 -22.28 20.04
CA VAL A 158 -11.80 -21.07 20.59
C VAL A 158 -12.86 -19.98 20.65
N ASN A 159 -13.22 -19.55 21.84
CA ASN A 159 -14.20 -18.48 22.05
C ASN A 159 -13.56 -17.14 21.65
N VAL A 160 -13.70 -16.76 20.36
CA VAL A 160 -13.18 -15.51 19.84
C VAL A 160 -14.29 -14.49 19.85
N LYS A 161 -14.19 -13.47 20.69
CA LYS A 161 -15.08 -12.32 20.63
C LYS A 161 -14.77 -11.52 19.36
N ARG A 162 -15.59 -11.69 18.32
CA ARG A 162 -15.47 -10.96 17.06
C ARG A 162 -15.98 -9.53 17.19
N THR A 163 -15.42 -8.64 16.37
CA THR A 163 -15.90 -7.26 16.23
C THR A 163 -17.34 -7.28 15.69
N SER A 164 -18.24 -6.49 16.33
CA SER A 164 -19.64 -6.41 15.92
C SER A 164 -19.78 -5.79 14.52
N TRP A 165 -20.89 -6.10 13.84
CA TRP A 165 -21.20 -5.53 12.53
C TRP A 165 -21.28 -3.99 12.57
N PHE A 166 -21.91 -3.43 13.60
CA PHE A 166 -21.98 -1.98 13.78
C PHE A 166 -20.59 -1.33 13.93
N ALA A 167 -19.68 -1.97 14.66
CA ALA A 167 -18.31 -1.46 14.79
C ALA A 167 -17.56 -1.48 13.44
N LYS A 168 -17.77 -2.51 12.61
CA LYS A 168 -17.22 -2.58 11.26
C LYS A 168 -17.80 -1.49 10.36
N ILE A 169 -19.10 -1.29 10.36
CA ILE A 169 -19.72 -0.19 9.60
C ILE A 169 -19.12 1.15 10.06
N LYS A 170 -19.09 1.42 11.36
CA LYS A 170 -18.53 2.67 11.90
C LYS A 170 -17.08 2.88 11.43
N TYR A 171 -16.25 1.84 11.51
CA TYR A 171 -14.86 1.89 11.07
C TYR A 171 -14.75 2.28 9.59
N TRP A 172 -15.46 1.57 8.70
CA TRP A 172 -15.40 1.83 7.27
C TRP A 172 -16.08 3.15 6.87
N SER A 173 -17.10 3.61 7.62
CA SER A 173 -17.67 4.95 7.45
C SER A 173 -16.65 6.04 7.76
N ILE A 174 -15.86 5.91 8.83
CA ILE A 174 -14.77 6.84 9.13
C ILE A 174 -13.74 6.84 8.00
N VAL A 175 -13.32 5.66 7.51
CA VAL A 175 -12.38 5.54 6.38
C VAL A 175 -12.93 6.29 5.16
N LEU A 176 -14.19 6.08 4.81
CA LEU A 176 -14.82 6.70 3.65
C LEU A 176 -14.92 8.23 3.81
N ILE A 177 -15.36 8.71 4.97
CA ILE A 177 -15.49 10.16 5.25
C ILE A 177 -14.14 10.85 5.14
N VAL A 178 -13.09 10.26 5.73
CA VAL A 178 -11.73 10.82 5.66
C VAL A 178 -11.22 10.81 4.22
N ALA A 179 -11.42 9.70 3.49
CA ALA A 179 -10.97 9.59 2.10
C ALA A 179 -11.66 10.63 1.20
N VAL A 180 -12.98 10.74 1.29
CA VAL A 180 -13.75 11.74 0.52
C VAL A 180 -13.36 13.15 0.93
N GLY A 181 -13.17 13.42 2.22
CA GLY A 181 -12.74 14.73 2.72
C GLY A 181 -11.37 15.15 2.17
N ILE A 182 -10.39 14.23 2.13
CA ILE A 182 -9.05 14.49 1.57
C ILE A 182 -9.14 14.78 0.07
N VAL A 183 -9.89 13.96 -0.69
CA VAL A 183 -10.07 14.18 -2.13
C VAL A 183 -10.74 15.53 -2.40
N ALA A 184 -11.84 15.83 -1.69
CA ALA A 184 -12.56 17.07 -1.85
C ALA A 184 -11.68 18.29 -1.50
N ALA A 185 -10.94 18.23 -0.40
CA ALA A 185 -10.02 19.29 0.00
C ALA A 185 -8.90 19.49 -1.06
N LYS A 186 -8.30 18.40 -1.56
CA LYS A 186 -7.28 18.48 -2.62
C LYS A 186 -7.84 19.12 -3.87
N LEU A 187 -9.01 18.72 -4.34
CA LEU A 187 -9.64 19.29 -5.54
C LEU A 187 -10.03 20.76 -5.36
N ALA A 188 -10.47 21.15 -4.17
CA ALA A 188 -10.83 22.54 -3.88
C ALA A 188 -9.62 23.48 -3.78
N MET A 189 -8.46 22.96 -3.35
CA MET A 189 -7.27 23.79 -3.08
C MET A 189 -6.21 23.70 -4.18
N THR A 190 -6.37 22.80 -5.16
CA THR A 190 -5.35 22.57 -6.19
C THR A 190 -5.45 23.60 -7.30
N THR A 191 -4.29 24.02 -7.79
CA THR A 191 -4.12 24.76 -9.06
C THR A 191 -3.62 23.83 -10.18
N SER A 192 -3.44 22.54 -9.88
CA SER A 192 -2.95 21.55 -10.84
C SER A 192 -3.99 21.25 -11.91
N THR A 193 -3.56 21.16 -13.16
CA THR A 193 -4.39 20.75 -14.31
C THR A 193 -4.52 19.23 -14.42
N ASN A 194 -3.72 18.44 -13.66
CA ASN A 194 -3.72 16.99 -13.69
C ASN A 194 -4.81 16.38 -12.78
N THR A 195 -6.06 16.72 -13.07
CA THR A 195 -7.22 16.22 -12.29
C THR A 195 -7.31 14.70 -12.28
N LEU A 196 -7.00 14.02 -13.39
CA LEU A 196 -7.02 12.55 -13.46
C LEU A 196 -5.98 11.94 -12.52
N GLY A 197 -4.77 12.48 -12.49
CA GLY A 197 -3.73 12.03 -11.56
C GLY A 197 -4.15 12.20 -10.09
N ILE A 198 -4.78 13.32 -9.74
CA ILE A 198 -5.31 13.56 -8.40
C ILE A 198 -6.40 12.52 -8.07
N LEU A 199 -7.34 12.25 -8.98
CA LEU A 199 -8.41 11.27 -8.77
C LEU A 199 -7.94 9.82 -8.64
N VAL A 200 -6.71 9.51 -9.05
CA VAL A 200 -6.08 8.20 -8.81
C VAL A 200 -5.33 8.17 -7.49
N VAL A 201 -4.48 9.16 -7.22
CA VAL A 201 -3.57 9.14 -6.07
C VAL A 201 -4.25 9.55 -4.76
N ALA A 202 -5.05 10.62 -4.78
CA ALA A 202 -5.66 11.17 -3.56
C ALA A 202 -6.63 10.19 -2.87
N PRO A 203 -7.47 9.38 -3.58
CA PRO A 203 -8.28 8.35 -2.93
C PRO A 203 -7.45 7.30 -2.20
N ILE A 204 -6.33 6.84 -2.77
CA ILE A 204 -5.44 5.85 -2.16
C ILE A 204 -4.87 6.41 -0.85
N SER A 205 -4.32 7.61 -0.90
CA SER A 205 -3.79 8.31 0.29
C SER A 205 -4.89 8.56 1.32
N GLY A 206 -6.08 8.95 0.86
CA GLY A 206 -7.25 9.18 1.70
C GLY A 206 -7.71 7.93 2.43
N VAL A 207 -7.75 6.79 1.75
CA VAL A 207 -8.10 5.49 2.36
C VAL A 207 -7.04 5.09 3.41
N LEU A 208 -5.76 5.24 3.10
CA LEU A 208 -4.67 4.96 4.05
C LEU A 208 -4.78 5.86 5.30
N ALA A 209 -4.98 7.16 5.12
CA ALA A 209 -5.20 8.10 6.23
C ALA A 209 -6.46 7.74 7.01
N GLY A 210 -7.55 7.39 6.34
CA GLY A 210 -8.79 6.94 6.94
C GLY A 210 -8.63 5.67 7.79
N ILE A 211 -7.87 4.69 7.32
CA ILE A 211 -7.53 3.48 8.08
C ILE A 211 -6.76 3.83 9.34
N ILE A 212 -5.79 4.75 9.27
CA ILE A 212 -5.04 5.20 10.44
C ILE A 212 -5.99 5.87 11.45
N VAL A 213 -6.78 6.85 11.02
CA VAL A 213 -7.74 7.56 11.87
C VAL A 213 -8.74 6.57 12.50
N ALA A 214 -9.38 5.72 11.70
CA ALA A 214 -10.35 4.75 12.17
C ALA A 214 -9.71 3.75 13.16
N SER A 215 -8.44 3.36 12.95
CA SER A 215 -7.72 2.43 13.84
C SER A 215 -7.36 3.05 15.18
N LEU A 216 -7.10 4.35 15.22
CA LEU A 216 -6.83 5.07 16.47
C LEU A 216 -8.08 5.23 17.34
N PHE A 217 -9.23 5.47 16.71
CA PHE A 217 -10.54 5.60 17.40
C PHE A 217 -11.24 4.27 17.63
N GLY A 218 -11.02 3.30 16.77
CA GLY A 218 -11.65 1.99 16.79
C GLY A 218 -10.73 0.91 17.31
N ARG A 219 -10.38 0.92 18.60
CA ARG A 219 -9.66 -0.20 19.25
C ARG A 219 -10.57 -1.42 19.35
N GLY A 220 -10.87 -2.03 18.20
CA GLY A 220 -11.52 -3.33 18.11
C GLY A 220 -10.49 -4.42 18.44
N GLU A 221 -10.42 -4.82 19.69
CA GLU A 221 -9.64 -6.00 20.07
C GLU A 221 -10.48 -7.26 19.80
N MET A 222 -10.01 -8.11 18.89
CA MET A 222 -10.41 -9.52 18.94
C MET A 222 -9.74 -10.13 20.17
N ARG A 223 -10.50 -10.34 21.25
CA ARG A 223 -9.97 -11.01 22.45
C ARG A 223 -10.11 -12.52 22.28
N ILE A 224 -8.99 -13.22 22.22
CA ILE A 224 -8.96 -14.68 22.38
C ILE A 224 -9.13 -14.93 23.88
N GLN A 225 -10.33 -15.36 24.30
CA GLN A 225 -10.53 -15.85 25.66
C GLN A 225 -9.87 -17.22 25.75
N ARG A 226 -8.67 -17.27 26.31
CA ARG A 226 -8.10 -18.54 26.77
C ARG A 226 -8.92 -18.98 28.00
N LYS A 227 -9.62 -20.12 27.86
CA LYS A 227 -10.12 -20.84 29.03
C LYS A 227 -8.95 -21.47 29.79
#